data_7cc3a5dc85e55fca2231d4d6e1346bad
#
_entry.id   7cc3a5dc85e55fca2231d4d6e1346bad
#
_cell.length_a   1.000
_cell.length_b   1.000
_cell.length_c   1.000
_cell.angle_alpha   90.00
_cell.angle_beta   90.00
_cell.angle_gamma   90.00
#
_symmetry.space_group_name_H-M   'P 1'
#
loop_
_entity.id
_entity.type
_entity.pdbx_description
1 polymer ?
#
loop_
_entity_poly.entity_id
_entity_poly.type
_entity_poly.pdbx_seq_one_letter_code
_entity_poly.pdbx_strand_id
1 'polypeptide(L)'
;MKRIILLLLLPLTITAQKNYPELLNQYAQAEFKIKEFNGTVLVMQKGKSIYKKAFGMADREWNVPNTTDTKYRIGSVTKQFTAACIMLLAGQGKLSVDDKLSKYIPDYPKGDSITVHMLLNHTSGITNYTDLPEFWPKAILPLSTDSMIALFKNKPLDFSPGTKWNYSNSGFFLLGVIVEKVSGKTFTEYLLDNIIKKLGLKNTLMDNLDSVLAYRAKGYGKNRQGVWQQAMQISMEGPYSAGAMVSTVEDLYQWTKALHNNQVLAAASTQKMLTPYKENYGYGIGIDSLKTHKRVSHSGGIPGFASYLSYFPADDLCVAVISNNGSNSSSLGVALESIMFNLPVQIPYTPKEVKIDTAILDNYVGKYIATGPIELIKKNGKLYRHRDGSADIELKPESKTRFFYADNSGRFIEFEIDKTGKMIKGWFIGNGEKVEMKNQ
;
A
#
# COMPACT_ATOMS: atom_id res chain seq x y z
N MET A 1 16.10 64.19 35.18
CA MET A 1 16.39 62.80 34.94
C MET A 1 15.42 62.30 33.86
N LYS A 2 15.89 62.21 32.60
CA LYS A 2 15.08 61.69 31.48
C LYS A 2 15.23 60.16 31.43
N ARG A 3 14.14 59.38 31.62
CA ARG A 3 14.10 57.92 31.45
C ARG A 3 13.96 57.61 29.95
N ILE A 4 15.00 56.99 29.39
CA ILE A 4 14.95 56.41 28.03
C ILE A 4 14.31 55.03 28.15
N ILE A 5 13.12 54.86 27.54
CA ILE A 5 12.47 53.56 27.40
C ILE A 5 13.05 52.92 26.12
N LEU A 6 13.86 51.91 26.30
CA LEU A 6 14.38 51.10 25.19
C LEU A 6 13.29 50.07 24.76
N LEU A 7 12.60 50.35 23.66
CA LEU A 7 11.70 49.36 23.03
C LEU A 7 12.52 48.27 22.34
N LEU A 8 12.56 47.08 22.91
CA LEU A 8 13.11 45.90 22.28
C LEU A 8 12.10 45.43 21.19
N LEU A 9 12.41 45.76 19.93
CA LEU A 9 11.76 45.14 18.75
C LEU A 9 12.30 43.72 18.61
N LEU A 10 11.52 42.75 19.08
CA LEU A 10 11.72 41.31 18.74
C LEU A 10 11.37 41.11 17.26
N PRO A 11 12.28 40.54 16.46
CA PRO A 11 11.93 40.21 15.07
C PRO A 11 10.86 39.13 15.07
N LEU A 12 9.65 39.45 14.63
CA LEU A 12 8.62 38.48 14.24
C LEU A 12 9.12 37.76 12.99
N THR A 13 9.75 36.60 13.16
CA THR A 13 9.97 35.69 12.06
C THR A 13 8.63 35.11 11.63
N ILE A 14 8.03 35.73 10.63
CA ILE A 14 6.88 35.14 9.93
C ILE A 14 7.43 33.95 9.15
N THR A 15 7.42 32.77 9.74
CA THR A 15 7.58 31.54 8.99
C THR A 15 6.34 31.40 8.09
N ALA A 16 6.54 31.57 6.79
CA ALA A 16 5.46 31.34 5.83
C ALA A 16 4.88 29.93 6.07
N GLN A 17 3.65 29.87 6.56
CA GLN A 17 2.96 28.61 6.82
C GLN A 17 2.81 27.87 5.50
N LYS A 18 3.43 26.67 5.38
CA LYS A 18 3.35 25.87 4.16
C LYS A 18 1.88 25.57 3.85
N ASN A 19 1.49 25.81 2.60
CA ASN A 19 0.15 25.49 2.12
C ASN A 19 0.07 23.98 1.75
N TYR A 20 -0.05 23.12 2.76
CA TYR A 20 -0.16 21.68 2.55
C TYR A 20 -1.29 21.28 1.59
N PRO A 21 -2.53 21.83 1.68
CA PRO A 21 -3.59 21.50 0.74
C PRO A 21 -3.19 21.71 -0.72
N GLU A 22 -2.49 22.80 -1.03
CA GLU A 22 -2.04 23.11 -2.38
C GLU A 22 -0.97 22.13 -2.87
N LEU A 23 0.04 21.83 -2.03
CA LEU A 23 1.11 20.88 -2.37
C LEU A 23 0.56 19.47 -2.59
N LEU A 24 -0.35 19.01 -1.72
CA LEU A 24 -1.03 17.72 -1.84
C LEU A 24 -1.84 17.66 -3.14
N ASN A 25 -2.58 18.76 -3.46
CA ASN A 25 -3.34 18.83 -4.70
C ASN A 25 -2.45 18.82 -5.93
N GLN A 26 -1.34 19.55 -5.93
CA GLN A 26 -0.39 19.57 -7.06
C GLN A 26 0.16 18.16 -7.31
N TYR A 27 0.56 17.45 -6.25
CA TYR A 27 1.07 16.09 -6.35
C TYR A 27 0.01 15.11 -6.87
N ALA A 28 -1.17 15.09 -6.25
CA ALA A 28 -2.26 14.19 -6.63
C ALA A 28 -2.79 14.46 -8.05
N GLN A 29 -2.84 15.73 -8.47
CA GLN A 29 -3.18 16.11 -9.85
C GLN A 29 -2.13 15.62 -10.86
N ALA A 30 -0.86 15.68 -10.51
CA ALA A 30 0.22 15.16 -11.35
C ALA A 30 0.12 13.63 -11.48
N GLU A 31 -0.14 12.90 -10.40
CA GLU A 31 -0.39 11.45 -10.44
C GLU A 31 -1.61 11.12 -11.33
N PHE A 32 -2.70 11.88 -11.23
CA PHE A 32 -3.87 11.71 -12.09
C PHE A 32 -3.54 11.94 -13.58
N LYS A 33 -2.87 13.04 -13.89
CA LYS A 33 -2.63 13.45 -15.28
C LYS A 33 -1.54 12.62 -15.97
N ILE A 34 -0.52 12.18 -15.23
CA ILE A 34 0.69 11.58 -15.80
C ILE A 34 0.72 10.07 -15.59
N LYS A 35 0.33 9.61 -14.38
CA LYS A 35 0.31 8.19 -14.05
C LYS A 35 -1.10 7.60 -14.04
N GLU A 36 -2.09 8.38 -14.50
CA GLU A 36 -3.48 7.97 -14.67
C GLU A 36 -4.13 7.44 -13.38
N PHE A 37 -3.71 7.96 -12.19
CA PHE A 37 -4.36 7.62 -10.95
C PHE A 37 -5.87 7.80 -11.05
N ASN A 38 -6.64 6.78 -10.68
CA ASN A 38 -8.09 6.78 -10.76
C ASN A 38 -8.65 6.24 -9.44
N GLY A 39 -9.21 7.10 -8.60
CA GLY A 39 -9.62 6.72 -7.26
C GLY A 39 -9.81 7.90 -6.32
N THR A 40 -9.68 7.67 -5.02
CA THR A 40 -9.93 8.67 -3.97
C THR A 40 -8.74 8.76 -3.02
N VAL A 41 -8.44 9.99 -2.59
CA VAL A 41 -7.35 10.34 -1.67
C VAL A 41 -7.93 11.08 -0.47
N LEU A 42 -7.43 10.76 0.72
CA LEU A 42 -7.74 11.47 1.97
C LEU A 42 -6.45 11.66 2.79
N VAL A 43 -6.25 12.88 3.28
CA VAL A 43 -5.24 13.22 4.29
C VAL A 43 -5.94 13.92 5.45
N MET A 44 -5.91 13.29 6.62
CA MET A 44 -6.49 13.83 7.87
C MET A 44 -5.38 14.08 8.87
N GLN A 45 -5.41 15.19 9.56
CA GLN A 45 -4.50 15.47 10.67
C GLN A 45 -5.24 16.13 11.82
N LYS A 46 -5.03 15.61 13.03
CA LYS A 46 -5.62 16.11 14.28
C LYS A 46 -7.14 16.33 14.15
N GLY A 47 -7.83 15.35 13.55
CA GLY A 47 -9.28 15.38 13.34
C GLY A 47 -9.76 16.30 12.21
N LYS A 48 -8.85 17.00 11.50
CA LYS A 48 -9.20 17.91 10.39
C LYS A 48 -8.85 17.29 9.04
N SER A 49 -9.74 17.46 8.07
CA SER A 49 -9.44 17.10 6.67
C SER A 49 -8.50 18.15 6.08
N ILE A 50 -7.26 17.76 5.81
CA ILE A 50 -6.27 18.60 5.13
C ILE A 50 -6.46 18.52 3.62
N TYR A 51 -6.78 17.32 3.11
CA TYR A 51 -7.03 17.08 1.70
C TYR A 51 -7.97 15.90 1.51
N LYS A 52 -8.98 16.06 0.66
CA LYS A 52 -9.91 14.97 0.28
C LYS A 52 -10.36 15.22 -1.15
N LYS A 53 -10.08 14.27 -2.06
CA LYS A 53 -10.44 14.44 -3.46
C LYS A 53 -10.55 13.11 -4.19
N ALA A 54 -11.49 13.02 -5.14
CA ALA A 54 -11.65 11.92 -6.07
C ALA A 54 -11.15 12.30 -7.47
N PHE A 55 -10.69 11.30 -8.23
CA PHE A 55 -10.10 11.43 -9.55
C PHE A 55 -10.62 10.33 -10.48
N GLY A 56 -10.86 10.68 -11.73
CA GLY A 56 -11.21 9.75 -12.78
C GLY A 56 -12.62 9.18 -12.64
N MET A 57 -12.83 7.95 -13.13
CA MET A 57 -14.16 7.34 -13.30
C MET A 57 -14.36 6.14 -12.39
N ALA A 58 -15.50 6.09 -11.72
CA ALA A 58 -16.00 4.91 -10.99
C ALA A 58 -16.52 3.85 -11.97
N ASP A 59 -17.14 4.30 -13.05
CA ASP A 59 -17.61 3.46 -14.17
C ASP A 59 -17.25 4.14 -15.48
N ARG A 60 -16.33 3.53 -16.26
CA ARG A 60 -15.86 4.08 -17.54
C ARG A 60 -16.85 3.87 -18.66
N GLU A 61 -17.63 2.81 -18.61
CA GLU A 61 -18.62 2.51 -19.63
C GLU A 61 -19.80 3.49 -19.60
N TRP A 62 -20.18 3.92 -18.39
CA TRP A 62 -21.27 4.87 -18.19
C TRP A 62 -20.79 6.31 -17.92
N ASN A 63 -19.47 6.56 -17.99
CA ASN A 63 -18.86 7.86 -17.68
C ASN A 63 -19.25 8.40 -16.31
N VAL A 64 -19.41 7.52 -15.32
CA VAL A 64 -19.72 7.92 -13.93
C VAL A 64 -18.41 8.28 -13.23
N PRO A 65 -18.24 9.54 -12.79
CA PRO A 65 -17.01 9.96 -12.10
C PRO A 65 -16.90 9.32 -10.71
N ASN A 66 -15.65 9.15 -10.25
CA ASN A 66 -15.39 8.88 -8.84
C ASN A 66 -15.82 10.08 -7.98
N THR A 67 -16.37 9.79 -6.82
CA THR A 67 -16.68 10.77 -5.76
C THR A 67 -15.97 10.36 -4.48
N THR A 68 -16.00 11.21 -3.47
CA THR A 68 -15.45 10.87 -2.14
C THR A 68 -16.25 9.79 -1.42
N ASP A 69 -17.45 9.48 -1.89
CA ASP A 69 -18.33 8.44 -1.35
C ASP A 69 -18.27 7.15 -2.16
N THR A 70 -17.46 7.12 -3.22
CA THR A 70 -17.24 5.91 -4.03
C THR A 70 -16.64 4.81 -3.17
N LYS A 71 -17.25 3.63 -3.22
CA LYS A 71 -16.81 2.42 -2.51
C LYS A 71 -15.89 1.61 -3.40
N TYR A 72 -14.77 1.20 -2.84
CA TYR A 72 -13.76 0.41 -3.56
C TYR A 72 -13.46 -0.87 -2.79
N ARG A 73 -13.07 -1.94 -3.49
CA ARG A 73 -12.44 -3.09 -2.86
C ARG A 73 -11.11 -2.67 -2.26
N ILE A 74 -10.92 -2.95 -0.97
CA ILE A 74 -9.72 -2.55 -0.23
C ILE A 74 -8.66 -3.63 -0.13
N GLY A 75 -8.93 -4.83 -0.71
CA GLY A 75 -7.98 -5.93 -0.68
C GLY A 75 -7.47 -6.21 0.74
N SER A 76 -6.18 -6.37 0.88
CA SER A 76 -5.55 -6.81 2.14
C SER A 76 -5.68 -5.85 3.32
N VAL A 77 -6.16 -4.61 3.16
CA VAL A 77 -6.55 -3.76 4.29
C VAL A 77 -7.65 -4.43 5.13
N THR A 78 -8.43 -5.36 4.55
CA THR A 78 -9.36 -6.27 5.23
C THR A 78 -8.74 -7.00 6.42
N LYS A 79 -7.45 -7.35 6.33
CA LYS A 79 -6.74 -8.12 7.37
C LYS A 79 -6.74 -7.47 8.74
N GLN A 80 -6.73 -6.15 8.78
CA GLN A 80 -6.81 -5.41 10.05
C GLN A 80 -8.14 -5.70 10.76
N PHE A 81 -9.24 -5.76 10.03
CA PHE A 81 -10.56 -6.06 10.57
C PHE A 81 -10.67 -7.52 11.02
N THR A 82 -10.10 -8.44 10.26
CA THR A 82 -10.04 -9.86 10.63
C THR A 82 -9.22 -10.08 11.89
N ALA A 83 -8.05 -9.44 11.99
CA ALA A 83 -7.23 -9.50 13.19
C ALA A 83 -7.98 -8.92 14.42
N ALA A 84 -8.71 -7.81 14.23
CA ALA A 84 -9.52 -7.24 15.29
C ALA A 84 -10.67 -8.17 15.73
N CYS A 85 -11.31 -8.91 14.81
CA CYS A 85 -12.31 -9.92 15.18
C CYS A 85 -11.71 -11.02 16.07
N ILE A 86 -10.53 -11.53 15.72
CA ILE A 86 -9.79 -12.51 16.55
C ILE A 86 -9.45 -11.91 17.92
N MET A 87 -8.94 -10.67 17.94
CA MET A 87 -8.57 -10.01 19.21
C MET A 87 -9.78 -9.69 20.08
N LEU A 88 -10.96 -9.43 19.51
CA LEU A 88 -12.22 -9.30 20.26
C LEU A 88 -12.61 -10.63 20.92
N LEU A 89 -12.53 -11.73 20.19
CA LEU A 89 -12.81 -13.06 20.75
C LEU A 89 -11.80 -13.45 21.83
N ALA A 90 -10.52 -13.09 21.65
CA ALA A 90 -9.48 -13.31 22.65
C ALA A 90 -9.74 -12.47 23.91
N GLY A 91 -10.11 -11.18 23.74
CA GLY A 91 -10.47 -10.32 24.87
C GLY A 91 -11.71 -10.79 25.65
N GLN A 92 -12.61 -11.55 24.99
CA GLN A 92 -13.77 -12.21 25.62
C GLN A 92 -13.43 -13.56 26.26
N GLY A 93 -12.17 -14.03 26.23
CA GLY A 93 -11.75 -15.33 26.73
C GLY A 93 -12.26 -16.53 25.92
N LYS A 94 -12.81 -16.32 24.72
CA LYS A 94 -13.36 -17.38 23.86
C LYS A 94 -12.29 -18.14 23.08
N LEU A 95 -11.13 -17.53 22.86
CA LEU A 95 -9.94 -18.14 22.28
C LEU A 95 -8.67 -17.53 22.89
N SER A 96 -7.54 -18.21 22.69
CA SER A 96 -6.21 -17.62 22.89
C SER A 96 -5.49 -17.52 21.55
N VAL A 97 -4.67 -16.49 21.38
CA VAL A 97 -3.79 -16.40 20.19
C VAL A 97 -2.71 -17.49 20.21
N ASP A 98 -2.46 -18.11 21.35
CA ASP A 98 -1.54 -19.24 21.53
C ASP A 98 -2.21 -20.61 21.27
N ASP A 99 -3.53 -20.63 21.07
CA ASP A 99 -4.26 -21.84 20.70
C ASP A 99 -3.72 -22.40 19.37
N LYS A 100 -3.66 -23.73 19.31
CA LYS A 100 -3.23 -24.45 18.12
C LYS A 100 -4.31 -24.46 17.05
N LEU A 101 -3.90 -24.42 15.78
CA LEU A 101 -4.83 -24.49 14.64
C LEU A 101 -5.68 -25.76 14.70
N SER A 102 -5.11 -26.89 15.12
CA SER A 102 -5.82 -28.17 15.28
C SER A 102 -7.00 -28.10 16.26
N LYS A 103 -7.02 -27.18 17.21
CA LYS A 103 -8.18 -26.95 18.08
C LYS A 103 -9.42 -26.52 17.30
N TYR A 104 -9.25 -25.81 16.20
CA TYR A 104 -10.33 -25.27 15.38
C TYR A 104 -10.53 -26.04 14.06
N ILE A 105 -9.44 -26.58 13.52
CA ILE A 105 -9.45 -27.38 12.29
C ILE A 105 -8.64 -28.66 12.61
N PRO A 106 -9.28 -29.68 13.24
CA PRO A 106 -8.57 -30.84 13.82
C PRO A 106 -7.75 -31.65 12.82
N ASP A 107 -8.24 -31.71 11.57
CA ASP A 107 -7.62 -32.47 10.49
C ASP A 107 -6.62 -31.65 9.64
N TYR A 108 -6.21 -30.44 10.11
CA TYR A 108 -5.22 -29.63 9.40
C TYR A 108 -3.81 -30.20 9.61
N PRO A 109 -3.07 -30.54 8.52
CA PRO A 109 -1.73 -31.11 8.67
C PRO A 109 -0.80 -30.20 9.48
N LYS A 110 -0.12 -30.78 10.48
CA LYS A 110 0.74 -30.04 11.42
C LYS A 110 0.03 -28.91 12.19
N GLY A 111 -1.31 -28.97 12.31
CA GLY A 111 -2.11 -27.99 13.04
C GLY A 111 -1.68 -27.81 14.49
N ASP A 112 -1.11 -28.84 15.12
CA ASP A 112 -0.55 -28.77 16.49
C ASP A 112 0.73 -27.94 16.62
N SER A 113 1.40 -27.66 15.51
CA SER A 113 2.61 -26.82 15.46
C SER A 113 2.32 -25.36 15.08
N ILE A 114 1.11 -25.07 14.60
CA ILE A 114 0.70 -23.76 14.11
C ILE A 114 -0.24 -23.13 15.15
N THR A 115 0.02 -21.88 15.53
CA THR A 115 -0.84 -21.12 16.45
C THR A 115 -1.63 -20.02 15.72
N VAL A 116 -2.71 -19.54 16.32
CA VAL A 116 -3.45 -18.35 15.87
C VAL A 116 -2.52 -17.13 15.75
N HIS A 117 -1.60 -16.95 16.69
CA HIS A 117 -0.54 -15.93 16.63
C HIS A 117 0.25 -16.00 15.33
N MET A 118 0.66 -17.20 14.90
CA MET A 118 1.44 -17.39 13.68
C MET A 118 0.63 -17.11 12.41
N LEU A 119 -0.69 -17.32 12.43
CA LEU A 119 -1.58 -16.94 11.33
C LEU A 119 -1.71 -15.42 11.22
N LEU A 120 -1.88 -14.72 12.36
CA LEU A 120 -2.05 -13.27 12.44
C LEU A 120 -0.83 -12.48 11.96
N ASN A 121 0.37 -13.02 12.12
CA ASN A 121 1.63 -12.33 11.81
C ASN A 121 2.44 -12.96 10.68
N HIS A 122 1.84 -13.86 9.90
CA HIS A 122 2.47 -14.49 8.73
C HIS A 122 3.72 -15.36 9.03
N THR A 123 3.76 -16.00 10.19
CA THR A 123 4.86 -16.91 10.54
C THR A 123 4.45 -18.38 10.61
N SER A 124 3.27 -18.73 10.12
CA SER A 124 2.75 -20.11 10.14
C SER A 124 3.46 -21.06 9.17
N GLY A 125 4.09 -20.56 8.13
CA GLY A 125 4.64 -21.37 7.03
C GLY A 125 3.59 -21.93 6.08
N ILE A 126 2.30 -21.63 6.25
CA ILE A 126 1.24 -22.09 5.35
C ILE A 126 1.40 -21.41 3.99
N THR A 127 1.52 -22.24 2.94
CA THR A 127 1.64 -21.80 1.55
C THR A 127 0.51 -20.85 1.17
N ASN A 128 0.87 -19.73 0.54
CA ASN A 128 -0.08 -18.71 0.11
C ASN A 128 -0.89 -19.18 -1.11
N TYR A 129 -2.21 -19.34 -0.98
CA TYR A 129 -3.05 -19.85 -2.07
C TYR A 129 -3.03 -18.96 -3.33
N THR A 130 -2.75 -17.65 -3.19
CA THR A 130 -2.68 -16.76 -4.35
C THR A 130 -1.43 -16.93 -5.20
N ASP A 131 -0.43 -17.68 -4.70
CA ASP A 131 0.80 -18.03 -5.42
C ASP A 131 0.67 -19.38 -6.15
N LEU A 132 -0.43 -20.09 -5.90
CA LEU A 132 -0.69 -21.38 -6.53
C LEU A 132 -1.24 -21.17 -7.95
N PRO A 133 -0.65 -21.81 -8.98
CA PRO A 133 -1.13 -21.68 -10.36
C PRO A 133 -2.60 -22.07 -10.55
N GLU A 134 -3.07 -23.05 -9.75
CA GLU A 134 -4.43 -23.57 -9.81
C GLU A 134 -5.50 -22.63 -9.22
N PHE A 135 -5.12 -21.59 -8.47
CA PHE A 135 -6.07 -20.66 -7.86
C PHE A 135 -6.72 -19.74 -8.90
N TRP A 136 -5.90 -19.03 -9.69
CA TRP A 136 -6.41 -17.96 -10.56
C TRP A 136 -7.44 -18.41 -11.60
N PRO A 137 -7.32 -19.57 -12.25
CA PRO A 137 -8.36 -20.08 -13.14
C PRO A 137 -9.69 -20.35 -12.43
N LYS A 138 -9.66 -20.66 -11.13
CA LYS A 138 -10.84 -20.92 -10.31
C LYS A 138 -11.37 -19.69 -9.59
N ALA A 139 -10.59 -18.61 -9.51
CA ALA A 139 -10.93 -17.40 -8.74
C ALA A 139 -12.24 -16.72 -9.20
N ILE A 140 -12.69 -16.97 -10.42
CA ILE A 140 -13.97 -16.47 -10.95
C ILE A 140 -15.19 -17.27 -10.44
N LEU A 141 -14.97 -18.45 -9.86
CA LEU A 141 -16.04 -19.34 -9.39
C LEU A 141 -16.34 -19.08 -7.91
N PRO A 142 -17.60 -19.21 -7.48
CA PRO A 142 -17.95 -19.22 -6.07
C PRO A 142 -17.51 -20.54 -5.44
N LEU A 143 -16.34 -20.53 -4.79
CA LEU A 143 -15.81 -21.70 -4.11
C LEU A 143 -16.29 -21.73 -2.65
N SER A 144 -16.73 -22.91 -2.20
CA SER A 144 -17.03 -23.12 -0.79
C SER A 144 -15.77 -22.95 0.08
N THR A 145 -15.95 -22.68 1.37
CA THR A 145 -14.86 -22.59 2.36
C THR A 145 -13.97 -23.84 2.33
N ASP A 146 -14.59 -25.03 2.27
CA ASP A 146 -13.85 -26.29 2.22
C ASP A 146 -13.05 -26.44 0.91
N SER A 147 -13.64 -26.05 -0.23
CA SER A 147 -12.95 -26.07 -1.53
C SER A 147 -11.76 -25.10 -1.54
N MET A 148 -11.89 -23.93 -0.92
CA MET A 148 -10.80 -22.98 -0.79
C MET A 148 -9.69 -23.53 0.12
N ILE A 149 -10.03 -24.10 1.27
CA ILE A 149 -9.05 -24.71 2.18
C ILE A 149 -8.33 -25.87 1.48
N ALA A 150 -9.05 -26.70 0.71
CA ALA A 150 -8.46 -27.83 -0.01
C ALA A 150 -7.35 -27.44 -1.01
N LEU A 151 -7.36 -26.22 -1.53
CA LEU A 151 -6.29 -25.72 -2.43
C LEU A 151 -4.92 -25.72 -1.76
N PHE A 152 -4.84 -25.40 -0.47
CA PHE A 152 -3.56 -25.19 0.22
C PHE A 152 -3.33 -26.12 1.41
N LYS A 153 -4.37 -26.76 1.97
CA LYS A 153 -4.31 -27.57 3.20
C LYS A 153 -3.23 -28.65 3.16
N ASN A 154 -3.12 -29.36 2.04
CA ASN A 154 -2.19 -30.49 1.88
C ASN A 154 -0.88 -30.10 1.18
N LYS A 155 -0.64 -28.81 0.93
CA LYS A 155 0.65 -28.37 0.40
C LYS A 155 1.72 -28.43 1.52
N PRO A 156 2.97 -28.70 1.19
CA PRO A 156 4.06 -28.60 2.14
C PRO A 156 4.11 -27.19 2.76
N LEU A 157 4.49 -27.08 4.02
CA LEU A 157 4.77 -25.77 4.61
C LEU A 157 6.02 -25.18 3.94
N ASP A 158 6.00 -23.89 3.63
CA ASP A 158 7.14 -23.17 3.03
C ASP A 158 8.34 -23.14 3.99
N PHE A 159 8.09 -23.21 5.29
CA PHE A 159 9.09 -23.28 6.37
C PHE A 159 8.45 -23.79 7.67
N SER A 160 9.29 -24.16 8.62
CA SER A 160 8.81 -24.60 9.95
C SER A 160 8.10 -23.46 10.69
N PRO A 161 6.92 -23.69 11.28
CA PRO A 161 6.13 -22.66 11.97
C PRO A 161 6.95 -21.85 12.98
N GLY A 162 6.78 -20.53 12.94
CA GLY A 162 7.47 -19.58 13.82
C GLY A 162 8.90 -19.21 13.41
N THR A 163 9.53 -19.91 12.45
CA THR A 163 10.95 -19.69 12.14
C THR A 163 11.21 -18.52 11.19
N LYS A 164 10.35 -18.34 10.19
CA LYS A 164 10.45 -17.28 9.19
C LYS A 164 9.17 -16.49 9.09
N TRP A 165 9.20 -15.44 8.30
CA TRP A 165 8.04 -14.65 7.89
C TRP A 165 7.84 -14.82 6.37
N ASN A 166 6.61 -15.10 5.97
CA ASN A 166 6.18 -15.06 4.58
C ASN A 166 4.69 -14.75 4.51
N TYR A 167 4.35 -13.72 3.75
CA TYR A 167 2.97 -13.26 3.63
C TYR A 167 2.05 -14.37 3.12
N SER A 168 0.95 -14.63 3.81
CA SER A 168 0.02 -15.72 3.45
C SER A 168 -1.44 -15.28 3.59
N ASN A 169 -2.15 -15.21 2.47
CA ASN A 169 -3.60 -15.04 2.45
C ASN A 169 -4.31 -16.26 3.04
N SER A 170 -3.72 -17.47 2.89
CA SER A 170 -4.25 -18.71 3.46
C SER A 170 -4.39 -18.63 4.97
N GLY A 171 -3.40 -18.04 5.66
CA GLY A 171 -3.46 -17.83 7.12
C GLY A 171 -4.65 -16.95 7.52
N PHE A 172 -4.86 -15.85 6.80
CA PHE A 172 -5.99 -14.95 7.06
C PHE A 172 -7.33 -15.53 6.64
N PHE A 173 -7.39 -16.35 5.62
CA PHE A 173 -8.58 -17.14 5.29
C PHE A 173 -8.98 -18.03 6.46
N LEU A 174 -8.03 -18.78 7.02
CA LEU A 174 -8.26 -19.64 8.19
C LEU A 174 -8.69 -18.86 9.43
N LEU A 175 -8.19 -17.64 9.63
CA LEU A 175 -8.63 -16.77 10.74
C LEU A 175 -10.12 -16.43 10.64
N GLY A 176 -10.66 -16.20 9.43
CA GLY A 176 -12.10 -16.03 9.24
C GLY A 176 -12.89 -17.27 9.65
N VAL A 177 -12.43 -18.45 9.24
CA VAL A 177 -13.03 -19.74 9.65
C VAL A 177 -12.98 -19.94 11.16
N ILE A 178 -11.88 -19.54 11.83
CA ILE A 178 -11.76 -19.59 13.28
C ILE A 178 -12.79 -18.65 13.94
N VAL A 179 -12.98 -17.43 13.41
CA VAL A 179 -14.02 -16.51 13.90
C VAL A 179 -15.39 -17.17 13.84
N GLU A 180 -15.75 -17.82 12.74
CA GLU A 180 -17.04 -18.52 12.58
C GLU A 180 -17.21 -19.64 13.61
N LYS A 181 -16.21 -20.51 13.74
CA LYS A 181 -16.26 -21.65 14.67
C LYS A 181 -16.37 -21.22 16.14
N VAL A 182 -15.70 -20.15 16.51
CA VAL A 182 -15.68 -19.66 17.91
C VAL A 182 -16.90 -18.83 18.23
N SER A 183 -17.41 -18.05 17.28
CA SER A 183 -18.55 -17.15 17.50
C SER A 183 -19.90 -17.80 17.27
N GLY A 184 -19.97 -18.87 16.46
CA GLY A 184 -21.20 -19.47 15.98
C GLY A 184 -21.96 -18.61 14.95
N LYS A 185 -21.34 -17.55 14.42
CA LYS A 185 -21.86 -16.66 13.38
C LYS A 185 -20.98 -16.75 12.15
N THR A 186 -21.52 -16.38 10.99
CA THR A 186 -20.67 -16.16 9.83
C THR A 186 -19.65 -15.04 10.12
N PHE A 187 -18.51 -15.07 9.44
CA PHE A 187 -17.50 -14.01 9.56
C PHE A 187 -18.09 -12.62 9.28
N THR A 188 -18.93 -12.53 8.25
CA THR A 188 -19.62 -11.29 7.87
C THR A 188 -20.53 -10.78 8.98
N GLU A 189 -21.36 -11.63 9.57
CA GLU A 189 -22.24 -11.24 10.68
C GLU A 189 -21.44 -10.81 11.92
N TYR A 190 -20.38 -11.58 12.26
CA TYR A 190 -19.57 -11.24 13.41
C TYR A 190 -18.87 -9.88 13.25
N LEU A 191 -18.26 -9.65 12.08
CA LEU A 191 -17.63 -8.39 11.72
C LEU A 191 -18.62 -7.22 11.76
N LEU A 192 -19.80 -7.40 11.13
CA LEU A 192 -20.84 -6.39 11.06
C LEU A 192 -21.33 -6.00 12.47
N ASP A 193 -21.65 -6.97 13.31
CA ASP A 193 -22.24 -6.71 14.62
C ASP A 193 -21.23 -6.14 15.63
N ASN A 194 -19.98 -6.57 15.57
CA ASN A 194 -18.99 -6.23 16.59
C ASN A 194 -18.07 -5.06 16.23
N ILE A 195 -17.96 -4.71 14.94
CA ILE A 195 -17.07 -3.63 14.47
C ILE A 195 -17.86 -2.62 13.66
N ILE A 196 -18.41 -3.02 12.51
CA ILE A 196 -18.93 -2.08 11.51
C ILE A 196 -20.09 -1.24 12.07
N LYS A 197 -21.12 -1.88 12.64
CA LYS A 197 -22.28 -1.19 13.23
C LYS A 197 -21.87 -0.36 14.44
N LYS A 198 -21.00 -0.88 15.31
CA LYS A 198 -20.58 -0.17 16.53
C LYS A 198 -19.80 1.11 16.22
N LEU A 199 -19.03 1.13 15.15
CA LEU A 199 -18.26 2.30 14.72
C LEU A 199 -19.03 3.19 13.73
N GLY A 200 -20.23 2.78 13.29
CA GLY A 200 -21.00 3.52 12.31
C GLY A 200 -20.35 3.61 10.93
N LEU A 201 -19.57 2.60 10.52
CA LEU A 201 -18.88 2.56 9.22
C LEU A 201 -19.90 2.21 8.11
N LYS A 202 -20.64 3.21 7.65
CA LYS A 202 -21.79 3.02 6.75
C LYS A 202 -21.44 2.53 5.35
N ASN A 203 -20.20 2.70 4.95
CA ASN A 203 -19.71 2.40 3.61
C ASN A 203 -18.70 1.24 3.60
N THR A 204 -18.54 0.53 4.72
CA THR A 204 -17.60 -0.57 4.89
C THR A 204 -18.37 -1.88 5.13
N LEU A 205 -18.14 -2.87 4.29
CA LEU A 205 -18.80 -4.18 4.38
C LEU A 205 -18.00 -5.24 3.63
N MET A 206 -18.36 -6.51 3.84
CA MET A 206 -17.89 -7.60 2.96
C MET A 206 -18.53 -7.45 1.59
N ASP A 207 -17.73 -7.46 0.52
CA ASP A 207 -18.26 -7.37 -0.85
C ASP A 207 -18.94 -8.69 -1.23
N ASN A 208 -20.03 -8.56 -1.97
CA ASN A 208 -20.77 -9.66 -2.55
C ASN A 208 -21.19 -9.26 -3.96
N LEU A 209 -20.91 -10.14 -4.94
CA LEU A 209 -21.25 -9.87 -6.34
C LEU A 209 -22.75 -9.81 -6.59
N ASP A 210 -23.53 -10.51 -5.78
CA ASP A 210 -24.99 -10.61 -5.93
C ASP A 210 -25.72 -9.39 -5.35
N SER A 211 -25.04 -8.56 -4.54
CA SER A 211 -25.66 -7.40 -3.92
C SER A 211 -25.57 -6.14 -4.79
N VAL A 212 -26.67 -5.38 -4.82
CA VAL A 212 -26.66 -4.03 -5.37
C VAL A 212 -26.08 -3.09 -4.33
N LEU A 213 -24.82 -2.66 -4.55
CA LEU A 213 -24.13 -1.74 -3.67
C LEU A 213 -24.03 -0.38 -4.33
N ALA A 214 -24.76 0.62 -3.78
CA ALA A 214 -24.70 1.98 -4.28
C ALA A 214 -23.29 2.56 -4.21
N TYR A 215 -22.89 3.30 -5.23
CA TYR A 215 -21.58 3.94 -5.37
C TYR A 215 -20.39 2.95 -5.44
N ARG A 216 -20.61 1.69 -5.79
CA ARG A 216 -19.51 0.72 -5.99
C ARG A 216 -18.78 0.99 -7.30
N ALA A 217 -17.47 1.24 -7.24
CA ALA A 217 -16.65 1.37 -8.43
C ALA A 217 -16.46 0.02 -9.13
N LYS A 218 -16.35 0.04 -10.47
CA LYS A 218 -15.82 -1.07 -11.26
C LYS A 218 -14.28 -1.02 -11.26
N GLY A 219 -13.65 -2.18 -11.29
CA GLY A 219 -12.20 -2.31 -11.40
C GLY A 219 -11.74 -2.34 -12.86
N TYR A 220 -10.66 -1.64 -13.16
CA TYR A 220 -10.09 -1.53 -14.50
C TYR A 220 -8.61 -1.86 -14.53
N GLY A 221 -8.11 -2.15 -15.72
CA GLY A 221 -6.70 -2.31 -16.04
C GLY A 221 -6.44 -1.95 -17.50
N LYS A 222 -5.18 -1.95 -17.89
CA LYS A 222 -4.78 -1.83 -19.31
C LYS A 222 -4.28 -3.16 -19.82
N ASN A 223 -4.64 -3.51 -21.05
CA ASN A 223 -4.05 -4.64 -21.75
C ASN A 223 -2.61 -4.30 -22.22
N ARG A 224 -1.94 -5.25 -22.86
CA ARG A 224 -0.56 -5.08 -23.37
C ARG A 224 -0.43 -3.96 -24.41
N GLN A 225 -1.51 -3.57 -25.06
CA GLN A 225 -1.59 -2.48 -26.03
C GLN A 225 -1.91 -1.12 -25.38
N GLY A 226 -2.04 -1.07 -24.04
CA GLY A 226 -2.37 0.14 -23.30
C GLY A 226 -3.86 0.54 -23.35
N VAL A 227 -4.73 -0.33 -23.88
CA VAL A 227 -6.18 -0.09 -23.96
C VAL A 227 -6.85 -0.46 -22.65
N TRP A 228 -7.72 0.41 -22.15
CA TRP A 228 -8.51 0.15 -20.96
C TRP A 228 -9.46 -1.04 -21.15
N GLN A 229 -9.49 -1.90 -20.17
CA GLN A 229 -10.42 -3.04 -20.08
C GLN A 229 -10.89 -3.20 -18.64
N GLN A 230 -12.02 -3.86 -18.44
CA GLN A 230 -12.43 -4.30 -17.09
C GLN A 230 -11.38 -5.27 -16.55
N ALA A 231 -11.08 -5.12 -15.27
CA ALA A 231 -10.24 -6.09 -14.58
C ALA A 231 -10.97 -7.42 -14.43
N MET A 232 -10.19 -8.49 -14.27
CA MET A 232 -10.75 -9.82 -14.02
C MET A 232 -11.72 -9.76 -12.84
N GLN A 233 -12.96 -10.18 -13.07
CA GLN A 233 -13.95 -10.33 -12.00
C GLN A 233 -13.66 -11.64 -11.26
N ILE A 234 -13.39 -11.54 -9.97
CA ILE A 234 -13.21 -12.70 -9.11
C ILE A 234 -14.33 -12.80 -8.10
N SER A 235 -14.67 -14.04 -7.72
CA SER A 235 -15.59 -14.28 -6.61
C SER A 235 -14.99 -13.80 -5.29
N MET A 236 -15.79 -13.21 -4.41
CA MET A 236 -15.34 -12.67 -3.14
C MET A 236 -15.19 -13.75 -2.05
N GLU A 237 -15.66 -14.97 -2.29
CA GLU A 237 -15.39 -16.13 -1.45
C GLU A 237 -13.88 -16.48 -1.43
N GLY A 238 -13.17 -16.26 -2.55
CA GLY A 238 -11.74 -16.51 -2.64
C GLY A 238 -10.92 -15.63 -1.68
N PRO A 239 -10.96 -14.29 -1.77
CA PRO A 239 -10.27 -13.42 -0.82
C PRO A 239 -10.87 -13.40 0.59
N TYR A 240 -12.18 -13.59 0.75
CA TYR A 240 -12.90 -13.74 2.02
C TYR A 240 -12.32 -12.81 3.12
N SER A 241 -12.02 -13.33 4.30
CA SER A 241 -11.44 -12.60 5.43
C SER A 241 -10.01 -12.09 5.20
N ALA A 242 -9.35 -12.49 4.11
CA ALA A 242 -8.04 -11.97 3.73
C ALA A 242 -8.12 -10.72 2.84
N GLY A 243 -9.29 -10.43 2.18
CA GLY A 243 -9.29 -9.36 1.19
C GLY A 243 -10.61 -8.95 0.57
N ALA A 244 -11.78 -9.43 1.04
CA ALA A 244 -13.05 -9.23 0.35
C ALA A 244 -13.88 -8.01 0.78
N MET A 245 -13.31 -7.09 1.56
CA MET A 245 -14.06 -5.91 1.98
C MET A 245 -14.05 -4.79 0.94
N VAL A 246 -15.13 -4.01 0.95
CA VAL A 246 -15.20 -2.68 0.33
C VAL A 246 -15.27 -1.62 1.40
N SER A 247 -14.74 -0.42 1.07
CA SER A 247 -14.78 0.74 1.96
C SER A 247 -14.66 2.04 1.18
N THR A 248 -14.74 3.17 1.90
CA THR A 248 -14.35 4.51 1.48
C THR A 248 -13.13 4.98 2.27
N VAL A 249 -12.42 5.99 1.76
CA VAL A 249 -11.28 6.59 2.48
C VAL A 249 -11.69 7.19 3.83
N GLU A 250 -12.92 7.66 3.96
CA GLU A 250 -13.46 8.24 5.19
C GLU A 250 -13.71 7.17 6.26
N ASP A 251 -14.37 6.07 5.89
CA ASP A 251 -14.59 4.95 6.81
C ASP A 251 -13.27 4.31 7.25
N LEU A 252 -12.27 4.24 6.36
CA LEU A 252 -10.92 3.76 6.72
C LEU A 252 -10.23 4.69 7.73
N TYR A 253 -10.42 6.01 7.61
CA TYR A 253 -9.94 6.95 8.63
C TYR A 253 -10.65 6.72 9.98
N GLN A 254 -11.98 6.59 9.98
CA GLN A 254 -12.75 6.33 11.20
C GLN A 254 -12.32 5.00 11.86
N TRP A 255 -12.13 3.95 11.06
CA TRP A 255 -11.60 2.67 11.50
C TRP A 255 -10.27 2.82 12.22
N THR A 256 -9.29 3.43 11.55
CA THR A 256 -7.94 3.62 12.08
C THR A 256 -7.96 4.43 13.38
N LYS A 257 -8.72 5.52 13.40
CA LYS A 257 -8.87 6.36 14.58
C LYS A 257 -9.48 5.59 15.76
N ALA A 258 -10.53 4.81 15.49
CA ALA A 258 -11.20 4.00 16.51
C ALA A 258 -10.29 2.90 17.07
N LEU A 259 -9.51 2.24 16.21
CA LEU A 259 -8.55 1.21 16.63
C LEU A 259 -7.48 1.79 17.57
N HIS A 260 -6.86 2.90 17.18
CA HIS A 260 -5.79 3.54 17.97
C HIS A 260 -6.29 4.21 19.25
N ASN A 261 -7.57 4.59 19.31
CA ASN A 261 -8.20 5.14 20.52
C ASN A 261 -8.85 4.07 21.42
N ASN A 262 -8.56 2.77 21.17
CA ASN A 262 -9.09 1.64 21.93
C ASN A 262 -10.64 1.55 21.95
N GLN A 263 -11.29 2.07 20.91
CA GLN A 263 -12.77 2.01 20.78
C GLN A 263 -13.24 0.67 20.22
N VAL A 264 -12.33 -0.09 19.58
CA VAL A 264 -12.59 -1.44 19.01
C VAL A 264 -12.19 -2.53 19.98
N LEU A 265 -11.01 -2.40 20.56
CA LEU A 265 -10.36 -3.41 21.42
C LEU A 265 -9.99 -2.78 22.75
N ALA A 266 -9.87 -3.60 23.79
CA ALA A 266 -9.22 -3.18 25.04
C ALA A 266 -7.77 -2.77 24.77
N ALA A 267 -7.23 -1.81 25.54
CA ALA A 267 -5.89 -1.25 25.33
C ALA A 267 -4.78 -2.32 25.21
N ALA A 268 -4.81 -3.34 26.05
CA ALA A 268 -3.85 -4.45 26.01
C ALA A 268 -3.95 -5.25 24.69
N SER A 269 -5.16 -5.46 24.16
CA SER A 269 -5.39 -6.14 22.87
C SER A 269 -4.94 -5.27 21.69
N THR A 270 -5.22 -3.97 21.73
CA THR A 270 -4.72 -3.02 20.73
C THR A 270 -3.20 -3.01 20.73
N GLN A 271 -2.57 -2.90 21.88
CA GLN A 271 -1.12 -2.93 22.01
C GLN A 271 -0.53 -4.22 21.44
N LYS A 272 -1.12 -5.39 21.75
CA LYS A 272 -0.67 -6.68 21.23
C LYS A 272 -0.80 -6.73 19.70
N MET A 273 -1.90 -6.24 19.13
CA MET A 273 -2.13 -6.17 17.69
C MET A 273 -1.11 -5.26 17.00
N LEU A 274 -0.74 -4.13 17.62
CA LEU A 274 0.17 -3.11 17.10
C LEU A 274 1.63 -3.31 17.57
N THR A 275 1.98 -4.47 18.10
CA THR A 275 3.36 -4.83 18.43
C THR A 275 3.99 -5.56 17.24
N PRO A 276 5.09 -5.03 16.67
CA PRO A 276 5.77 -5.72 15.58
C PRO A 276 6.42 -7.01 16.06
N TYR A 277 6.35 -8.05 15.24
CA TYR A 277 6.99 -9.33 15.51
C TYR A 277 8.17 -9.55 14.55
N LYS A 278 7.96 -10.27 13.44
CA LYS A 278 8.97 -10.43 12.39
C LYS A 278 8.66 -9.49 11.22
N GLU A 279 9.69 -9.01 10.53
CA GLU A 279 9.59 -8.13 9.35
C GLU A 279 8.68 -6.90 9.60
N ASN A 280 8.75 -6.36 10.82
CA ASN A 280 7.95 -5.21 11.22
C ASN A 280 6.43 -5.41 11.05
N TYR A 281 5.93 -6.65 11.16
CA TYR A 281 4.53 -6.96 11.00
C TYR A 281 3.90 -7.39 12.33
N GLY A 282 2.81 -6.72 12.70
CA GLY A 282 1.97 -7.07 13.83
C GLY A 282 0.85 -8.03 13.44
N TYR A 283 -0.35 -7.86 13.98
CA TYR A 283 -1.51 -8.67 13.62
C TYR A 283 -2.30 -8.01 12.48
N GLY A 284 -2.07 -8.46 11.26
CA GLY A 284 -2.75 -7.94 10.07
C GLY A 284 -2.38 -6.51 9.69
N ILE A 285 -1.22 -6.01 10.15
CA ILE A 285 -0.81 -4.63 9.95
C ILE A 285 0.72 -4.49 10.00
N GLY A 286 1.28 -3.67 9.12
CA GLY A 286 2.70 -3.30 9.13
C GLY A 286 2.97 -2.16 10.12
N ILE A 287 4.15 -2.21 10.76
CA ILE A 287 4.55 -1.24 11.78
C ILE A 287 5.99 -0.86 11.52
N ASP A 288 6.21 0.27 10.90
CA ASP A 288 7.53 0.76 10.52
C ASP A 288 7.70 2.25 10.91
N SER A 289 8.59 2.95 10.26
CA SER A 289 8.78 4.39 10.45
C SER A 289 9.09 5.09 9.13
N LEU A 290 8.48 6.23 8.93
CA LEU A 290 8.91 7.20 7.92
C LEU A 290 9.87 8.19 8.61
N LYS A 291 11.18 8.00 8.40
CA LYS A 291 12.23 8.68 9.18
C LYS A 291 12.04 8.41 10.69
N THR A 292 11.76 9.44 11.49
CA THR A 292 11.56 9.35 12.95
C THR A 292 10.09 9.13 13.35
N HIS A 293 9.16 9.20 12.41
CA HIS A 293 7.73 9.10 12.66
C HIS A 293 7.26 7.64 12.58
N LYS A 294 6.86 7.05 13.71
CA LYS A 294 6.30 5.69 13.75
C LYS A 294 5.05 5.65 12.90
N ARG A 295 5.00 4.68 12.00
CA ARG A 295 3.89 4.46 11.06
C ARG A 295 3.27 3.10 11.27
N VAL A 296 1.96 3.06 11.25
CA VAL A 296 1.14 1.85 11.21
C VAL A 296 0.44 1.86 9.86
N SER A 297 0.63 0.83 9.02
CA SER A 297 0.12 0.87 7.64
C SER A 297 -0.22 -0.50 7.09
N HIS A 298 -1.06 -0.53 6.07
CA HIS A 298 -1.25 -1.69 5.21
C HIS A 298 -1.63 -1.25 3.80
N SER A 299 -1.13 -1.98 2.82
CA SER A 299 -1.58 -1.86 1.43
C SER A 299 -2.56 -2.98 1.09
N GLY A 300 -3.32 -2.79 0.04
CA GLY A 300 -4.22 -3.80 -0.50
C GLY A 300 -4.16 -3.87 -2.00
N GLY A 301 -4.23 -5.08 -2.55
CA GLY A 301 -4.33 -5.32 -3.98
C GLY A 301 -5.35 -6.43 -4.24
N ILE A 302 -6.20 -6.21 -5.24
CA ILE A 302 -7.13 -7.18 -5.77
C ILE A 302 -7.39 -6.77 -7.23
N PRO A 303 -7.72 -7.69 -8.16
CA PRO A 303 -7.84 -7.33 -9.57
C PRO A 303 -8.63 -6.03 -9.81
N GLY A 304 -7.99 -5.05 -10.45
CA GLY A 304 -8.55 -3.75 -10.75
C GLY A 304 -8.54 -2.73 -9.60
N PHE A 305 -8.07 -3.08 -8.40
CA PHE A 305 -8.04 -2.16 -7.25
C PHE A 305 -6.70 -2.21 -6.52
N ALA A 306 -6.30 -1.05 -6.01
CA ALA A 306 -5.21 -0.95 -5.07
C ALA A 306 -5.59 0.01 -3.94
N SER A 307 -5.15 -0.25 -2.73
CA SER A 307 -5.41 0.59 -1.57
C SER A 307 -4.13 0.80 -0.74
N TYR A 308 -4.13 1.88 -0.01
CA TYR A 308 -3.12 2.18 0.99
C TYR A 308 -3.77 2.93 2.15
N LEU A 309 -3.47 2.47 3.35
CA LEU A 309 -3.92 3.11 4.59
C LEU A 309 -2.73 3.21 5.52
N SER A 310 -2.44 4.40 6.00
CA SER A 310 -1.42 4.63 7.02
C SER A 310 -1.90 5.57 8.12
N TYR A 311 -1.32 5.40 9.28
CA TYR A 311 -1.55 6.26 10.44
C TYR A 311 -0.26 6.47 11.23
N PHE A 312 -0.05 7.71 11.64
CA PHE A 312 1.06 8.13 12.49
C PHE A 312 0.50 8.55 13.85
N PRO A 313 0.56 7.66 14.84
CA PRO A 313 -0.15 7.88 16.12
C PRO A 313 0.29 9.15 16.86
N ALA A 314 1.59 9.46 16.87
CA ALA A 314 2.12 10.64 17.56
C ALA A 314 1.72 11.97 16.89
N ASP A 315 1.49 11.94 15.57
CA ASP A 315 1.17 13.12 14.76
C ASP A 315 -0.33 13.28 14.52
N ASP A 316 -1.12 12.26 14.89
CA ASP A 316 -2.54 12.08 14.54
C ASP A 316 -2.77 12.37 13.05
N LEU A 317 -1.90 11.81 12.21
CA LEU A 317 -1.93 11.93 10.75
C LEU A 317 -2.38 10.61 10.14
N CYS A 318 -3.41 10.65 9.30
CA CYS A 318 -3.88 9.52 8.50
C CYS A 318 -3.80 9.86 7.01
N VAL A 319 -3.29 8.93 6.23
CA VAL A 319 -3.33 8.97 4.76
C VAL A 319 -4.04 7.72 4.26
N ALA A 320 -5.10 7.91 3.49
CA ALA A 320 -5.83 6.84 2.82
C ALA A 320 -5.90 7.12 1.32
N VAL A 321 -5.51 6.15 0.51
CA VAL A 321 -5.54 6.22 -0.95
C VAL A 321 -6.15 4.92 -1.48
N ILE A 322 -7.20 5.02 -2.29
CA ILE A 322 -7.81 3.85 -2.92
C ILE A 322 -7.97 4.13 -4.40
N SER A 323 -7.63 3.17 -5.25
CA SER A 323 -7.78 3.25 -6.70
C SER A 323 -8.61 2.07 -7.24
N ASN A 324 -9.30 2.30 -8.35
CA ASN A 324 -10.03 1.28 -9.10
C ASN A 324 -9.43 1.02 -10.49
N ASN A 325 -8.12 1.19 -10.62
CA ASN A 325 -7.37 0.84 -11.83
C ASN A 325 -6.01 0.18 -11.53
N GLY A 326 -5.81 -0.29 -10.30
CA GLY A 326 -4.55 -0.91 -9.89
C GLY A 326 -3.36 0.06 -9.83
N SER A 327 -3.58 1.40 -9.87
CA SER A 327 -2.52 2.40 -9.69
C SER A 327 -1.80 2.19 -8.36
N ASN A 328 -0.52 2.52 -8.31
CA ASN A 328 0.28 2.35 -7.11
C ASN A 328 -0.14 3.32 -5.99
N SER A 329 -1.21 2.95 -5.26
CA SER A 329 -1.75 3.73 -4.15
C SER A 329 -0.74 3.91 -3.02
N SER A 330 0.17 2.95 -2.81
CA SER A 330 1.21 3.04 -1.78
C SER A 330 2.22 4.13 -2.08
N SER A 331 2.73 4.21 -3.33
CA SER A 331 3.67 5.28 -3.71
C SER A 331 3.05 6.67 -3.58
N LEU A 332 1.78 6.82 -4.00
CA LEU A 332 1.06 8.08 -3.81
C LEU A 332 0.90 8.39 -2.33
N GLY A 333 0.47 7.42 -1.51
CA GLY A 333 0.32 7.59 -0.08
C GLY A 333 1.61 8.05 0.60
N VAL A 334 2.73 7.37 0.36
CA VAL A 334 4.05 7.72 0.92
C VAL A 334 4.51 9.11 0.48
N ALA A 335 4.22 9.53 -0.75
CA ALA A 335 4.53 10.88 -1.19
C ALA A 335 3.72 11.95 -0.44
N LEU A 336 2.42 11.69 -0.20
CA LEU A 336 1.57 12.59 0.58
C LEU A 336 2.03 12.67 2.05
N GLU A 337 2.42 11.55 2.65
CA GLU A 337 3.06 11.51 3.98
C GLU A 337 4.33 12.37 4.00
N SER A 338 5.19 12.21 2.99
CA SER A 338 6.44 12.96 2.86
C SER A 338 6.18 14.47 2.77
N ILE A 339 5.16 14.89 2.03
CA ILE A 339 4.73 16.30 1.99
C ILE A 339 4.34 16.79 3.39
N MET A 340 3.51 16.00 4.12
CA MET A 340 3.04 16.36 5.46
C MET A 340 4.17 16.48 6.47
N PHE A 341 5.25 15.69 6.32
CA PHE A 341 6.45 15.74 7.16
C PHE A 341 7.56 16.64 6.59
N ASN A 342 7.28 17.44 5.58
CA ASN A 342 8.25 18.31 4.92
C ASN A 342 9.49 17.59 4.36
N LEU A 343 9.34 16.33 4.00
CA LEU A 343 10.39 15.59 3.32
C LEU A 343 10.40 15.93 1.82
N PRO A 344 11.55 15.84 1.16
CA PRO A 344 11.64 16.08 -0.28
C PRO A 344 10.74 15.11 -1.08
N VAL A 345 9.95 15.67 -1.99
CA VAL A 345 9.18 14.88 -2.98
C VAL A 345 9.37 15.48 -4.35
N GLN A 346 9.45 14.63 -5.35
CA GLN A 346 9.45 15.07 -6.74
C GLN A 346 8.04 14.94 -7.29
N ILE A 347 7.41 16.07 -7.59
CA ILE A 347 6.08 16.08 -8.27
C ILE A 347 6.24 15.40 -9.63
N PRO A 348 5.41 14.41 -9.96
CA PRO A 348 5.44 13.77 -11.29
C PRO A 348 5.30 14.81 -12.40
N TYR A 349 6.11 14.69 -13.43
CA TYR A 349 6.04 15.49 -14.62
C TYR A 349 6.41 14.64 -15.84
N THR A 350 6.02 15.08 -17.03
CA THR A 350 6.40 14.42 -18.28
C THR A 350 7.73 15.01 -18.74
N PRO A 351 8.84 14.27 -18.69
CA PRO A 351 10.12 14.74 -19.13
C PRO A 351 10.11 14.96 -20.66
N LYS A 352 10.84 15.97 -21.12
CA LYS A 352 10.98 16.27 -22.55
C LYS A 352 12.37 15.92 -23.01
N GLU A 353 12.45 15.09 -24.06
CA GLU A 353 13.72 14.76 -24.70
C GLU A 353 14.31 16.01 -25.38
N VAL A 354 15.58 16.26 -25.15
CA VAL A 354 16.34 17.33 -25.78
C VAL A 354 17.52 16.75 -26.60
N LYS A 355 17.94 17.49 -27.62
CA LYS A 355 19.17 17.12 -28.34
C LYS A 355 20.38 17.53 -27.53
N ILE A 356 21.34 16.61 -27.38
CA ILE A 356 22.62 16.85 -26.72
C ILE A 356 23.77 16.43 -27.66
N ASP A 357 24.98 16.91 -27.37
CA ASP A 357 26.18 16.34 -27.96
C ASP A 357 26.40 14.93 -27.38
N THR A 358 26.37 13.93 -28.26
CA THR A 358 26.46 12.53 -27.85
C THR A 358 27.87 12.11 -27.40
N ALA A 359 28.89 12.95 -27.60
CA ALA A 359 30.23 12.72 -27.10
C ALA A 359 30.27 12.71 -25.55
N ILE A 360 29.40 13.49 -24.89
CA ILE A 360 29.33 13.52 -23.42
C ILE A 360 28.90 12.17 -22.82
N LEU A 361 28.18 11.34 -23.57
CA LEU A 361 27.69 10.04 -23.10
C LEU A 361 28.81 9.08 -22.74
N ASP A 362 29.99 9.23 -23.33
CA ASP A 362 31.16 8.40 -23.01
C ASP A 362 31.63 8.57 -21.56
N ASN A 363 31.34 9.74 -20.94
CA ASN A 363 31.63 10.02 -19.54
C ASN A 363 30.70 9.28 -18.57
N TYR A 364 29.58 8.74 -19.06
CA TYR A 364 28.52 8.14 -18.21
C TYR A 364 28.46 6.63 -18.32
N VAL A 365 29.17 6.04 -19.30
CA VAL A 365 29.25 4.58 -19.47
C VAL A 365 30.01 3.97 -18.30
N GLY A 366 29.49 2.89 -17.74
CA GLY A 366 30.15 2.21 -16.63
C GLY A 366 29.21 1.32 -15.83
N LYS A 367 29.81 0.66 -14.82
CA LYS A 367 29.09 -0.17 -13.85
C LYS A 367 29.03 0.53 -12.52
N TYR A 368 27.81 0.62 -11.96
CA TYR A 368 27.53 1.35 -10.75
C TYR A 368 26.67 0.51 -9.80
N ILE A 369 26.69 0.87 -8.52
CA ILE A 369 25.78 0.34 -7.48
C ILE A 369 25.03 1.51 -6.86
N ALA A 370 23.69 1.42 -6.83
CA ALA A 370 22.79 2.33 -6.10
C ALA A 370 21.85 1.51 -5.21
N THR A 371 20.57 1.38 -5.55
CA THR A 371 19.62 0.44 -4.93
C THR A 371 19.84 -1.02 -5.43
N GLY A 372 20.76 -1.21 -6.36
CA GLY A 372 21.14 -2.45 -7.00
C GLY A 372 22.13 -2.16 -8.13
N PRO A 373 22.63 -3.17 -8.86
CA PRO A 373 23.58 -2.98 -9.94
C PRO A 373 22.95 -2.22 -11.12
N ILE A 374 23.66 -1.22 -11.62
CA ILE A 374 23.29 -0.40 -12.78
C ILE A 374 24.46 -0.41 -13.77
N GLU A 375 24.26 -0.94 -14.96
CA GLU A 375 25.22 -0.85 -16.04
C GLU A 375 24.70 0.10 -17.11
N LEU A 376 25.49 1.11 -17.44
CA LEU A 376 25.20 2.09 -18.48
C LEU A 376 26.10 1.82 -19.69
N ILE A 377 25.47 1.69 -20.84
CA ILE A 377 26.16 1.44 -22.09
C ILE A 377 25.73 2.46 -23.17
N LYS A 378 26.63 2.77 -24.10
CA LYS A 378 26.34 3.60 -25.27
C LYS A 378 26.19 2.71 -26.50
N LYS A 379 25.06 2.87 -27.21
CA LYS A 379 24.79 2.21 -28.51
C LYS A 379 24.19 3.24 -29.48
N ASN A 380 24.70 3.30 -30.69
CA ASN A 380 24.17 4.18 -31.76
C ASN A 380 23.96 5.65 -31.32
N GLY A 381 24.90 6.20 -30.53
CA GLY A 381 24.82 7.59 -30.05
C GLY A 381 23.80 7.83 -28.95
N LYS A 382 23.26 6.77 -28.32
CA LYS A 382 22.27 6.84 -27.22
C LYS A 382 22.78 6.11 -25.98
N LEU A 383 22.32 6.51 -24.81
CA LEU A 383 22.62 5.88 -23.53
C LEU A 383 21.55 4.85 -23.19
N TYR A 384 21.96 3.70 -22.69
CA TYR A 384 21.06 2.63 -22.26
C TYR A 384 21.42 2.14 -20.88
N ARG A 385 20.41 1.73 -20.14
CA ARG A 385 20.55 0.88 -18.95
C ARG A 385 20.55 -0.57 -19.44
N HIS A 386 21.67 -1.25 -19.25
CA HIS A 386 21.85 -2.67 -19.59
C HIS A 386 21.58 -3.56 -18.37
N ARG A 387 21.02 -4.74 -18.59
CA ARG A 387 20.85 -5.80 -17.60
C ARG A 387 20.85 -7.14 -18.30
N ASP A 388 21.75 -8.04 -17.88
CA ASP A 388 21.84 -9.38 -18.42
C ASP A 388 20.49 -10.10 -18.39
N GLY A 389 20.14 -10.76 -19.50
CA GLY A 389 18.88 -11.48 -19.65
C GLY A 389 17.61 -10.63 -19.82
N SER A 390 17.76 -9.31 -20.01
CA SER A 390 16.65 -8.39 -20.24
C SER A 390 16.94 -7.46 -21.42
N ALA A 391 15.88 -6.87 -22.01
CA ALA A 391 16.05 -5.83 -23.00
C ALA A 391 16.66 -4.57 -22.40
N ASP A 392 17.59 -3.94 -23.14
CA ASP A 392 18.16 -2.65 -22.76
C ASP A 392 17.07 -1.56 -22.73
N ILE A 393 17.09 -0.70 -21.72
CA ILE A 393 16.16 0.41 -21.61
C ILE A 393 16.88 1.69 -22.02
N GLU A 394 16.38 2.38 -23.03
CA GLU A 394 16.91 3.67 -23.47
C GLU A 394 16.77 4.72 -22.36
N LEU A 395 17.84 5.49 -22.17
CA LEU A 395 17.87 6.66 -21.29
C LEU A 395 17.88 7.91 -22.16
N LYS A 396 16.75 8.60 -22.22
CA LYS A 396 16.56 9.79 -23.03
C LYS A 396 17.01 11.04 -22.30
N PRO A 397 17.80 11.93 -22.94
CA PRO A 397 18.29 13.14 -22.29
C PRO A 397 17.17 14.15 -22.06
N GLU A 398 17.03 14.64 -20.84
CA GLU A 398 16.27 15.82 -20.46
C GLU A 398 17.19 17.05 -20.40
N SER A 399 18.47 16.80 -20.13
CA SER A 399 19.56 17.78 -20.21
C SER A 399 20.88 17.06 -20.51
N LYS A 400 22.01 17.79 -20.57
CA LYS A 400 23.33 17.19 -20.69
C LYS A 400 23.66 16.20 -19.56
N THR A 401 23.08 16.41 -18.39
CA THR A 401 23.40 15.67 -17.15
C THR A 401 22.23 14.89 -16.57
N ARG A 402 21.02 15.00 -17.13
CA ARG A 402 19.83 14.34 -16.61
C ARG A 402 19.14 13.54 -17.71
N PHE A 403 18.85 12.27 -17.41
CA PHE A 403 18.28 11.30 -18.34
C PHE A 403 17.10 10.59 -17.69
N PHE A 404 16.02 10.39 -18.45
CA PHE A 404 14.87 9.63 -18.01
C PHE A 404 14.78 8.29 -18.71
N TYR A 405 14.25 7.30 -18.04
CA TYR A 405 14.00 5.98 -18.59
C TYR A 405 12.84 6.03 -19.58
N ALA A 406 13.05 5.51 -20.79
CA ALA A 406 12.04 5.52 -21.88
C ALA A 406 10.87 4.54 -21.63
N ASP A 407 10.91 3.76 -20.54
CA ASP A 407 9.87 2.79 -20.14
C ASP A 407 8.69 3.40 -19.36
N ASN A 408 8.63 4.73 -19.27
CA ASN A 408 7.61 5.47 -18.52
C ASN A 408 7.57 5.14 -17.01
N SER A 409 8.63 4.56 -16.45
CA SER A 409 8.70 4.21 -15.03
C SER A 409 8.83 5.41 -14.08
N GLY A 410 9.05 6.61 -14.62
CA GLY A 410 9.30 7.82 -13.81
C GLY A 410 10.66 7.80 -13.12
N ARG A 411 11.60 6.96 -13.56
CA ARG A 411 12.96 6.88 -13.06
C ARG A 411 13.88 7.78 -13.85
N PHE A 412 14.93 8.27 -13.19
CA PHE A 412 15.94 9.14 -13.81
C PHE A 412 17.34 8.73 -13.39
N ILE A 413 18.31 9.11 -14.19
CA ILE A 413 19.72 9.18 -13.84
C ILE A 413 20.17 10.63 -14.00
N GLU A 414 20.86 11.13 -13.00
CA GLU A 414 21.39 12.49 -12.98
C GLU A 414 22.88 12.47 -12.66
N PHE A 415 23.65 13.24 -13.40
CA PHE A 415 25.11 13.33 -13.22
C PHE A 415 25.51 14.71 -12.79
N GLU A 416 26.50 14.78 -11.92
CA GLU A 416 27.23 16.00 -11.60
C GLU A 416 28.54 15.98 -12.39
N ILE A 417 28.82 17.06 -13.11
CA ILE A 417 30.03 17.20 -13.95
C ILE A 417 30.85 18.39 -13.50
N ASP A 418 32.16 18.30 -13.67
CA ASP A 418 33.06 19.44 -13.42
C ASP A 418 33.07 20.43 -14.61
N LYS A 419 33.88 21.47 -14.49
CA LYS A 419 34.01 22.51 -15.52
C LYS A 419 34.55 21.99 -16.85
N THR A 420 35.21 20.83 -16.86
CA THR A 420 35.71 20.16 -18.07
C THR A 420 34.72 19.22 -18.71
N GLY A 421 33.55 18.99 -18.06
CA GLY A 421 32.54 18.05 -18.50
C GLY A 421 32.73 16.63 -18.01
N LYS A 422 33.74 16.38 -17.15
CA LYS A 422 34.01 15.06 -16.56
C LYS A 422 33.01 14.79 -15.42
N MET A 423 32.47 13.58 -15.38
CA MET A 423 31.56 13.15 -14.33
C MET A 423 32.28 13.13 -12.96
N ILE A 424 31.69 13.78 -11.95
CA ILE A 424 32.09 13.76 -10.57
C ILE A 424 31.29 12.73 -9.79
N LYS A 425 29.95 12.74 -9.98
CA LYS A 425 29.00 11.86 -9.29
C LYS A 425 27.84 11.50 -10.20
N GLY A 426 27.25 10.34 -9.96
CA GLY A 426 26.00 9.93 -10.53
C GLY A 426 24.92 9.63 -9.48
N TRP A 427 23.67 9.85 -9.83
CA TRP A 427 22.53 9.65 -8.96
C TRP A 427 21.47 8.84 -9.69
N PHE A 428 20.98 7.78 -9.06
CA PHE A 428 19.73 7.13 -9.45
C PHE A 428 18.58 7.77 -8.71
N ILE A 429 17.51 8.11 -9.43
CA ILE A 429 16.29 8.72 -8.88
C ILE A 429 15.13 7.80 -9.25
N GLY A 430 14.48 7.24 -8.25
CA GLY A 430 13.35 6.34 -8.44
C GLY A 430 12.60 6.12 -7.12
N ASN A 431 11.31 5.81 -7.19
CA ASN A 431 10.45 5.58 -6.04
C ASN A 431 10.48 6.70 -4.96
N GLY A 432 10.71 7.94 -5.41
CA GLY A 432 10.82 9.10 -4.50
C GLY A 432 12.18 9.27 -3.82
N GLU A 433 13.15 8.40 -4.09
CA GLU A 433 14.49 8.47 -3.52
C GLU A 433 15.52 8.91 -4.55
N LYS A 434 16.54 9.65 -4.08
CA LYS A 434 17.75 10.01 -4.84
C LYS A 434 18.94 9.32 -4.16
N VAL A 435 19.50 8.31 -4.83
CA VAL A 435 20.58 7.46 -4.31
C VAL A 435 21.85 7.65 -5.14
N GLU A 436 22.97 7.89 -4.48
CA GLU A 436 24.27 8.02 -5.15
C GLU A 436 24.67 6.70 -5.84
N MET A 437 25.05 6.79 -7.11
CA MET A 437 25.60 5.68 -7.87
C MET A 437 27.12 5.61 -7.64
N LYS A 438 27.58 4.58 -6.95
CA LYS A 438 29.02 4.34 -6.70
C LYS A 438 29.56 3.45 -7.82
N ASN A 439 30.76 3.76 -8.31
CA ASN A 439 31.46 2.89 -9.26
C ASN A 439 31.67 1.51 -8.65
N GLN A 440 31.47 0.49 -9.47
CA GLN A 440 31.69 -0.91 -9.10
C GLN A 440 33.14 -1.30 -9.33
#